data_c882ad16bb30651121149852550cb1d5
#
_entry.id   c882ad16bb30651121149852550cb1d5
#
_cell.length_a   1.000
_cell.length_b   1.000
_cell.length_c   1.000
_cell.angle_alpha   90.00
_cell.angle_beta   90.00
_cell.angle_gamma   90.00
#
_symmetry.space_group_name_H-M   'P 1'
#
loop_
_entity.id
_entity.type
_entity.pdbx_description
1 polymer ?
#
loop_
_entity_poly.entity_id
_entity_poly.type
_entity_poly.pdbx_seq_one_letter_code
_entity_poly.pdbx_strand_id
1 'polypeptide(L)'
;MPVTDNDRVYTVMLARYSATEQNDTFPGFDFVGALDVKSPEGAAYARRQLRHLTRIWGGQRVKDDPAAADTLTMIRTIASRMDGHPVVFAGEIYDEIDRFAPFATAMDFDNPGLLVGSRDQIVEKVMIALDITPQVVREAVSRGASLIISHHPVIFDPLRTLPEAHPAYMMAHHRLTAICAHTNLDMAPGGVNTCLAEALGLQNCRPFAWYHDLPEGLLGTLPTPQSAEAFARYVRDRLGGGVQWVDGGRTVHTVALCGGAGGNLTTQAVQAGADAFVTGEVRHHQLLEAQAAGLTLVAAGHYCTERVVLEPLRQRLAEAFPAVEFMCAETVSDPAHTIA
;
A
#
# COMPACT_ATOMS: atom_id res chain seq x y z
N MET A 1 -15.53 -32.70 15.24
CA MET A 1 -14.25 -31.99 15.46
C MET A 1 -13.56 -31.86 14.12
N PRO A 2 -12.94 -30.72 13.81
CA PRO A 2 -12.08 -30.60 12.66
C PRO A 2 -10.81 -31.43 12.86
N VAL A 3 -10.36 -32.11 11.82
CA VAL A 3 -9.12 -32.90 11.79
C VAL A 3 -8.36 -32.49 10.53
N THR A 4 -7.06 -32.26 10.65
CA THR A 4 -6.19 -31.92 9.53
C THR A 4 -5.40 -33.16 9.10
N ASP A 5 -5.42 -33.46 7.80
CA ASP A 5 -4.58 -34.44 7.15
C ASP A 5 -4.13 -33.91 5.78
N ASN A 6 -2.83 -33.93 5.50
CA ASN A 6 -2.22 -33.41 4.25
C ASN A 6 -2.74 -32.02 3.85
N ASP A 7 -2.71 -31.06 4.78
CA ASP A 7 -3.21 -29.67 4.61
C ASP A 7 -4.70 -29.54 4.28
N ARG A 8 -5.48 -30.62 4.44
CA ARG A 8 -6.93 -30.59 4.28
C ARG A 8 -7.61 -30.65 5.65
N VAL A 9 -8.62 -29.81 5.83
CA VAL A 9 -9.45 -29.80 7.05
C VAL A 9 -10.72 -30.58 6.77
N TYR A 10 -10.95 -31.63 7.54
CA TYR A 10 -12.13 -32.48 7.48
C TYR A 10 -13.04 -32.18 8.66
N THR A 11 -14.36 -32.33 8.45
CA THR A 11 -15.33 -32.25 9.53
C THR A 11 -15.57 -33.67 10.08
N VAL A 12 -15.17 -33.91 11.32
CA VAL A 12 -15.56 -35.13 12.05
C VAL A 12 -16.63 -34.73 13.06
N MET A 13 -17.86 -35.16 12.85
CA MET A 13 -18.94 -34.93 13.81
C MET A 13 -18.91 -35.98 14.90
N LEU A 14 -18.66 -35.55 16.16
CA LEU A 14 -18.91 -36.34 17.35
C LEU A 14 -20.16 -35.77 18.03
N ALA A 15 -21.31 -36.40 17.82
CA ALA A 15 -22.52 -36.05 18.52
C ALA A 15 -22.51 -36.66 19.94
N ARG A 16 -22.46 -35.82 20.97
CA ARG A 16 -22.75 -36.19 22.35
C ARG A 16 -24.04 -35.54 22.78
N TYR A 17 -25.00 -36.32 23.18
CA TYR A 17 -26.23 -35.80 23.80
C TYR A 17 -25.91 -35.35 25.23
N SER A 18 -26.14 -34.07 25.55
CA SER A 18 -26.14 -33.55 26.90
C SER A 18 -27.48 -32.87 27.16
N ALA A 19 -28.17 -33.35 28.18
CA ALA A 19 -29.50 -32.83 28.56
C ALA A 19 -29.42 -31.50 29.35
N THR A 20 -28.22 -30.96 29.58
CA THR A 20 -27.95 -29.82 30.48
C THR A 20 -27.29 -28.64 29.82
N GLU A 21 -26.87 -28.72 28.55
CA GLU A 21 -26.29 -27.57 27.84
C GLU A 21 -27.40 -26.75 27.14
N GLN A 22 -27.60 -25.53 27.60
CA GLN A 22 -28.29 -24.53 26.81
C GLN A 22 -27.48 -24.28 25.54
N ASN A 23 -28.07 -24.60 24.40
CA ASN A 23 -27.50 -24.26 23.11
C ASN A 23 -27.61 -22.75 22.93
N ASP A 24 -26.52 -22.02 23.24
CA ASP A 24 -26.38 -20.63 22.85
C ASP A 24 -26.20 -20.57 21.34
N THR A 25 -27.32 -20.44 20.62
CA THR A 25 -27.31 -20.21 19.18
C THR A 25 -26.95 -18.76 18.89
N PHE A 26 -26.14 -18.55 17.87
CA PHE A 26 -25.73 -17.22 17.38
C PHE A 26 -25.78 -17.18 15.84
N PRO A 27 -25.82 -16.01 15.21
CA PRO A 27 -25.72 -15.92 13.76
C PRO A 27 -24.46 -16.64 13.25
N GLY A 28 -24.61 -17.66 12.41
CA GLY A 28 -23.50 -18.50 11.92
C GLY A 28 -23.25 -19.78 12.71
N PHE A 29 -24.08 -20.10 13.71
CA PHE A 29 -23.93 -21.36 14.49
C PHE A 29 -23.97 -22.59 13.58
N ASP A 30 -24.81 -22.62 12.55
CA ASP A 30 -24.92 -23.73 11.58
C ASP A 30 -23.59 -24.01 10.84
N PHE A 31 -22.67 -23.04 10.81
CA PHE A 31 -21.40 -23.15 10.13
C PHE A 31 -20.24 -23.59 11.02
N VAL A 32 -20.22 -23.18 12.27
CA VAL A 32 -19.13 -23.49 13.21
C VAL A 32 -19.60 -24.27 14.45
N GLY A 33 -20.91 -24.24 14.73
CA GLY A 33 -21.49 -24.97 15.85
C GLY A 33 -20.87 -24.59 17.19
N ALA A 34 -20.76 -25.57 18.06
CA ALA A 34 -20.12 -25.45 19.38
C ALA A 34 -18.61 -25.76 19.36
N LEU A 35 -17.95 -25.51 18.22
CA LEU A 35 -16.50 -25.73 18.10
C LEU A 35 -15.73 -24.75 19.01
N ASP A 36 -14.68 -25.25 19.62
CA ASP A 36 -13.68 -24.38 20.23
C ASP A 36 -12.87 -23.68 19.12
N VAL A 37 -13.38 -22.53 18.65
CA VAL A 37 -12.75 -21.75 17.61
C VAL A 37 -11.45 -21.07 18.07
N LYS A 38 -11.08 -21.19 19.34
CA LYS A 38 -9.81 -20.73 19.91
C LYS A 38 -8.70 -21.77 19.75
N SER A 39 -9.05 -23.05 19.55
CA SER A 39 -8.06 -24.09 19.24
C SER A 39 -7.53 -23.92 17.80
N PRO A 40 -6.28 -24.33 17.50
CA PRO A 40 -5.71 -24.24 16.15
C PRO A 40 -6.59 -24.90 15.08
N GLU A 41 -7.13 -26.09 15.36
CA GLU A 41 -7.98 -26.85 14.44
C GLU A 41 -9.36 -26.20 14.28
N GLY A 42 -9.94 -25.73 15.39
CA GLY A 42 -11.21 -25.01 15.39
C GLY A 42 -11.10 -23.68 14.64
N ALA A 43 -10.01 -22.94 14.85
CA ALA A 43 -9.71 -21.72 14.13
C ALA A 43 -9.53 -21.98 12.62
N ALA A 44 -8.80 -23.03 12.23
CA ALA A 44 -8.61 -23.41 10.83
C ALA A 44 -9.96 -23.76 10.16
N TYR A 45 -10.83 -24.48 10.85
CA TYR A 45 -12.17 -24.79 10.37
C TYR A 45 -13.04 -23.52 10.23
N ALA A 46 -13.06 -22.67 11.26
CA ALA A 46 -13.81 -21.40 11.24
C ALA A 46 -13.35 -20.49 10.11
N ARG A 47 -12.04 -20.34 9.87
CA ARG A 47 -11.50 -19.58 8.72
C ARG A 47 -11.97 -20.14 7.38
N ARG A 48 -12.04 -21.47 7.25
CA ARG A 48 -12.59 -22.10 6.03
C ARG A 48 -14.08 -21.74 5.84
N GLN A 49 -14.87 -21.76 6.90
CA GLN A 49 -16.28 -21.37 6.86
C GLN A 49 -16.43 -19.87 6.56
N LEU A 50 -15.62 -19.02 7.15
CA LEU A 50 -15.61 -17.60 6.86
C LEU A 50 -15.31 -17.32 5.38
N ARG A 51 -14.30 -17.96 4.79
CA ARG A 51 -14.04 -17.84 3.33
C ARG A 51 -15.22 -18.32 2.48
N HIS A 52 -15.93 -19.38 2.91
CA HIS A 52 -17.13 -19.85 2.23
C HIS A 52 -18.27 -18.84 2.32
N LEU A 53 -18.56 -18.32 3.50
CA LEU A 53 -19.57 -17.30 3.74
C LEU A 53 -19.27 -16.00 3.01
N THR A 54 -18.02 -15.54 2.99
CA THR A 54 -17.59 -14.35 2.24
C THR A 54 -17.87 -14.52 0.73
N ARG A 55 -17.71 -15.74 0.20
CA ARG A 55 -18.05 -16.03 -1.21
C ARG A 55 -19.56 -15.96 -1.46
N ILE A 56 -20.37 -16.52 -0.53
CA ILE A 56 -21.83 -16.44 -0.61
C ILE A 56 -22.28 -14.99 -0.56
N TRP A 57 -21.79 -14.24 0.43
CA TRP A 57 -22.08 -12.83 0.62
C TRP A 57 -21.74 -11.98 -0.62
N GLY A 58 -20.56 -12.18 -1.22
CA GLY A 58 -20.20 -11.50 -2.46
C GLY A 58 -21.16 -11.79 -3.61
N GLY A 59 -21.62 -13.03 -3.74
CA GLY A 59 -22.64 -13.40 -4.73
C GLY A 59 -24.02 -12.80 -4.46
N GLN A 60 -24.40 -12.70 -3.19
CA GLN A 60 -25.67 -12.09 -2.76
C GLN A 60 -25.67 -10.59 -3.03
N ARG A 61 -24.57 -9.87 -2.71
CA ARG A 61 -24.44 -8.43 -3.00
C ARG A 61 -24.60 -8.10 -4.49
N VAL A 62 -23.99 -8.89 -5.37
CA VAL A 62 -24.10 -8.68 -6.82
C VAL A 62 -25.55 -8.81 -7.32
N LYS A 63 -26.38 -9.57 -6.59
CA LYS A 63 -27.79 -9.82 -6.93
C LYS A 63 -28.77 -8.95 -6.14
N ASP A 64 -28.26 -8.00 -5.33
CA ASP A 64 -29.08 -7.22 -4.39
C ASP A 64 -29.96 -8.10 -3.47
N ASP A 65 -29.46 -9.28 -3.11
CA ASP A 65 -30.16 -10.23 -2.26
C ASP A 65 -30.25 -9.69 -0.82
N PRO A 66 -31.43 -9.53 -0.24
CA PRO A 66 -31.60 -9.05 1.13
C PRO A 66 -30.88 -9.93 2.18
N ALA A 67 -30.66 -11.21 1.90
CA ALA A 67 -29.90 -12.11 2.78
C ALA A 67 -28.41 -11.74 2.90
N ALA A 68 -27.89 -10.80 2.10
CA ALA A 68 -26.50 -10.35 2.20
C ALA A 68 -26.18 -9.72 3.57
N ALA A 69 -27.13 -8.98 4.17
CA ALA A 69 -26.95 -8.37 5.50
C ALA A 69 -26.82 -9.45 6.60
N ASP A 70 -27.65 -10.48 6.55
CA ASP A 70 -27.61 -11.59 7.50
C ASP A 70 -26.32 -12.38 7.36
N THR A 71 -25.88 -12.65 6.13
CA THR A 71 -24.63 -13.36 5.86
C THR A 71 -23.41 -12.57 6.37
N LEU A 72 -23.39 -11.25 6.20
CA LEU A 72 -22.32 -10.40 6.75
C LEU A 72 -22.32 -10.43 8.29
N THR A 73 -23.51 -10.41 8.90
CA THR A 73 -23.65 -10.52 10.35
C THR A 73 -23.10 -11.85 10.85
N MET A 74 -23.37 -12.96 10.17
CA MET A 74 -22.79 -14.28 10.48
C MET A 74 -21.26 -14.26 10.40
N ILE A 75 -20.71 -13.70 9.32
CA ILE A 75 -19.26 -13.58 9.12
C ILE A 75 -18.62 -12.84 10.32
N ARG A 76 -19.13 -11.66 10.66
CA ARG A 76 -18.61 -10.83 11.75
C ARG A 76 -18.75 -11.50 13.11
N THR A 77 -19.87 -12.20 13.36
CA THR A 77 -20.11 -12.92 14.62
C THR A 77 -19.15 -14.09 14.76
N ILE A 78 -18.91 -14.88 13.71
CA ILE A 78 -17.93 -15.98 13.75
C ILE A 78 -16.52 -15.41 13.96
N ALA A 79 -16.15 -14.34 13.24
CA ALA A 79 -14.86 -13.70 13.37
C ALA A 79 -14.58 -13.19 14.78
N SER A 80 -15.57 -12.54 15.41
CA SER A 80 -15.44 -11.99 16.78
C SER A 80 -15.26 -13.08 17.87
N ARG A 81 -15.61 -14.33 17.57
CA ARG A 81 -15.43 -15.46 18.50
C ARG A 81 -14.04 -16.11 18.41
N MET A 82 -13.27 -15.74 17.41
CA MET A 82 -11.92 -16.31 17.16
C MET A 82 -10.83 -15.57 17.95
N ASP A 83 -11.04 -15.34 19.25
CA ASP A 83 -10.06 -14.73 20.14
C ASP A 83 -8.72 -15.47 20.09
N GLY A 84 -7.61 -14.74 19.94
CA GLY A 84 -6.26 -15.33 19.75
C GLY A 84 -5.97 -15.74 18.30
N HIS A 85 -6.98 -15.70 17.41
CA HIS A 85 -6.86 -15.90 15.97
C HIS A 85 -7.62 -14.80 15.23
N PRO A 86 -7.23 -13.52 15.37
CA PRO A 86 -8.00 -12.40 14.86
C PRO A 86 -8.20 -12.50 13.35
N VAL A 87 -9.42 -12.20 12.92
CA VAL A 87 -9.78 -12.09 11.50
C VAL A 87 -9.77 -10.62 11.15
N VAL A 88 -8.92 -10.25 10.20
CA VAL A 88 -8.77 -8.87 9.73
C VAL A 88 -9.54 -8.68 8.42
N PHE A 89 -10.24 -7.56 8.31
CA PHE A 89 -10.94 -7.16 7.09
C PHE A 89 -10.16 -6.06 6.36
N ALA A 90 -10.32 -6.00 5.04
CA ALA A 90 -9.68 -4.96 4.23
C ALA A 90 -10.06 -3.54 4.68
N GLY A 91 -11.28 -3.38 5.22
CA GLY A 91 -11.74 -2.11 5.78
C GLY A 91 -10.93 -1.63 6.98
N GLU A 92 -10.44 -2.55 7.83
CA GLU A 92 -9.61 -2.19 8.99
C GLU A 92 -8.23 -1.72 8.54
N ILE A 93 -7.67 -2.35 7.49
CA ILE A 93 -6.40 -1.92 6.89
C ILE A 93 -6.58 -0.57 6.18
N TYR A 94 -7.71 -0.37 5.50
CA TYR A 94 -8.07 0.92 4.90
C TYR A 94 -8.12 2.02 5.97
N ASP A 95 -8.82 1.79 7.08
CA ASP A 95 -8.96 2.76 8.17
C ASP A 95 -7.61 3.07 8.85
N GLU A 96 -6.71 2.09 8.93
CA GLU A 96 -5.36 2.29 9.41
C GLU A 96 -4.56 3.20 8.47
N ILE A 97 -4.63 2.98 7.16
CA ILE A 97 -3.99 3.87 6.17
C ILE A 97 -4.59 5.27 6.25
N ASP A 98 -5.92 5.38 6.28
CA ASP A 98 -6.62 6.67 6.39
C ASP A 98 -6.23 7.45 7.66
N ARG A 99 -5.88 6.76 8.75
CA ARG A 99 -5.47 7.38 10.00
C ARG A 99 -4.13 8.11 9.91
N PHE A 100 -3.13 7.58 9.20
CA PHE A 100 -1.81 8.22 9.09
C PHE A 100 -1.58 8.95 7.77
N ALA A 101 -2.29 8.60 6.73
CA ALA A 101 -2.27 9.21 5.40
C ALA A 101 -3.72 9.37 4.90
N PRO A 102 -4.49 10.33 5.43
CA PRO A 102 -5.92 10.46 5.16
C PRO A 102 -6.20 10.57 3.66
N PHE A 103 -7.08 9.73 3.11
CA PHE A 103 -7.41 9.76 1.69
C PHE A 103 -8.02 11.09 1.25
N ALA A 104 -8.68 11.79 2.17
CA ALA A 104 -9.23 13.13 1.92
C ALA A 104 -8.16 14.21 1.71
N THR A 105 -6.89 13.91 1.99
CA THR A 105 -5.77 14.85 1.79
C THR A 105 -5.07 14.67 0.44
N ALA A 106 -5.55 13.73 -0.39
CA ALA A 106 -5.02 13.56 -1.74
C ALA A 106 -5.24 14.79 -2.61
N MET A 107 -4.40 14.97 -3.62
CA MET A 107 -4.55 16.06 -4.58
C MET A 107 -5.84 15.90 -5.40
N ASP A 108 -6.44 17.02 -5.82
CA ASP A 108 -7.76 17.08 -6.47
C ASP A 108 -7.90 16.22 -7.74
N PHE A 109 -6.80 15.94 -8.42
CA PHE A 109 -6.77 15.11 -9.63
C PHE A 109 -6.65 13.63 -9.36
N ASP A 110 -6.38 13.24 -8.09
CA ASP A 110 -5.99 11.89 -7.72
C ASP A 110 -7.20 10.98 -7.49
N ASN A 111 -6.95 9.66 -7.48
CA ASN A 111 -7.96 8.65 -7.23
C ASN A 111 -7.46 7.59 -6.23
N PRO A 112 -7.18 7.96 -4.96
CA PRO A 112 -6.75 7.02 -3.94
C PRO A 112 -7.94 6.31 -3.28
N GLY A 113 -7.65 5.37 -2.38
CA GLY A 113 -8.64 4.66 -1.60
C GLY A 113 -8.92 3.25 -2.11
N LEU A 114 -10.12 2.74 -1.86
CA LEU A 114 -10.51 1.38 -2.27
C LEU A 114 -11.00 1.41 -3.71
N LEU A 115 -10.18 0.93 -4.64
CA LEU A 115 -10.44 1.00 -6.09
C LEU A 115 -11.08 -0.26 -6.67
N VAL A 116 -10.82 -1.43 -6.07
CA VAL A 116 -11.38 -2.72 -6.48
C VAL A 116 -11.74 -3.51 -5.24
N GLY A 117 -12.84 -4.26 -5.26
CA GLY A 117 -13.20 -5.20 -4.21
C GLY A 117 -14.07 -4.61 -3.11
N SER A 118 -13.87 -4.99 -1.87
CA SER A 118 -14.75 -4.65 -0.75
C SER A 118 -13.99 -4.48 0.57
N ARG A 119 -14.46 -3.55 1.41
CA ARG A 119 -14.00 -3.38 2.79
C ARG A 119 -14.21 -4.62 3.67
N ASP A 120 -15.21 -5.46 3.33
CA ASP A 120 -15.54 -6.68 4.08
C ASP A 120 -14.79 -7.93 3.59
N GLN A 121 -13.79 -7.76 2.69
CA GLN A 121 -12.88 -8.84 2.30
C GLN A 121 -12.05 -9.29 3.51
N ILE A 122 -12.07 -10.59 3.82
CA ILE A 122 -11.16 -11.16 4.82
C ILE A 122 -9.75 -11.19 4.25
N VAL A 123 -8.79 -10.74 5.07
CA VAL A 123 -7.39 -10.58 4.67
C VAL A 123 -6.51 -11.41 5.58
N GLU A 124 -5.81 -12.39 4.99
CA GLU A 124 -4.77 -13.19 5.66
C GLU A 124 -3.38 -12.79 5.13
N LYS A 125 -3.31 -12.37 3.85
CA LYS A 125 -2.07 -11.96 3.20
C LYS A 125 -2.30 -10.73 2.34
N VAL A 126 -1.36 -9.80 2.41
CA VAL A 126 -1.34 -8.53 1.68
C VAL A 126 -0.08 -8.43 0.85
N MET A 127 -0.23 -8.02 -0.40
CA MET A 127 0.90 -7.63 -1.25
C MET A 127 0.97 -6.10 -1.33
N ILE A 128 2.17 -5.55 -1.16
CA ILE A 128 2.46 -4.12 -1.30
C ILE A 128 3.29 -3.92 -2.56
N ALA A 129 2.90 -2.97 -3.40
CA ALA A 129 3.56 -2.70 -4.66
C ALA A 129 3.55 -1.20 -4.96
N LEU A 130 4.48 -0.70 -5.78
CA LEU A 130 4.37 0.65 -6.31
C LEU A 130 3.22 0.70 -7.33
N ASP A 131 3.23 -0.22 -8.28
CA ASP A 131 2.27 -0.33 -9.37
C ASP A 131 1.54 -1.66 -9.33
N ILE A 132 0.22 -1.67 -9.63
CA ILE A 132 -0.53 -2.90 -9.86
C ILE A 132 -0.49 -3.25 -11.34
N THR A 133 0.55 -4.00 -11.75
CA THR A 133 0.66 -4.55 -13.10
C THR A 133 0.00 -5.93 -13.20
N PRO A 134 -0.26 -6.46 -14.42
CA PRO A 134 -0.72 -7.83 -14.60
C PRO A 134 0.22 -8.88 -13.95
N GLN A 135 1.52 -8.60 -13.88
CA GLN A 135 2.50 -9.46 -13.21
C GLN A 135 2.30 -9.48 -11.71
N VAL A 136 2.11 -8.32 -11.10
CA VAL A 136 1.83 -8.17 -9.66
C VAL A 136 0.52 -8.87 -9.28
N VAL A 137 -0.53 -8.75 -10.11
CA VAL A 137 -1.78 -9.48 -9.85
C VAL A 137 -1.56 -11.00 -9.86
N ARG A 138 -0.80 -11.52 -10.85
CA ARG A 138 -0.47 -12.96 -10.90
C ARG A 138 0.38 -13.40 -9.71
N GLU A 139 1.35 -12.59 -9.30
CA GLU A 139 2.16 -12.85 -8.11
C GLU A 139 1.29 -12.91 -6.85
N ALA A 140 0.40 -11.91 -6.65
CA ALA A 140 -0.52 -11.88 -5.52
C ALA A 140 -1.40 -13.14 -5.45
N VAL A 141 -1.97 -13.55 -6.59
CA VAL A 141 -2.76 -14.79 -6.69
C VAL A 141 -1.93 -16.01 -6.34
N SER A 142 -0.72 -16.15 -6.89
CA SER A 142 0.15 -17.30 -6.65
C SER A 142 0.61 -17.42 -5.20
N ARG A 143 0.80 -16.29 -4.52
CA ARG A 143 1.21 -16.22 -3.12
C ARG A 143 0.03 -16.23 -2.15
N GLY A 144 -1.21 -16.26 -2.67
CA GLY A 144 -2.44 -16.34 -1.88
C GLY A 144 -2.82 -15.04 -1.17
N ALA A 145 -2.35 -13.89 -1.65
CA ALA A 145 -2.82 -12.60 -1.17
C ALA A 145 -4.28 -12.37 -1.59
N SER A 146 -5.06 -11.70 -0.74
CA SER A 146 -6.44 -11.28 -1.01
C SER A 146 -6.59 -9.77 -1.14
N LEU A 147 -5.55 -9.02 -0.79
CA LEU A 147 -5.47 -7.56 -0.86
C LEU A 147 -4.14 -7.15 -1.49
N ILE A 148 -4.17 -6.18 -2.40
CA ILE A 148 -2.99 -5.46 -2.88
C ILE A 148 -3.11 -4.01 -2.41
N ILE A 149 -2.07 -3.49 -1.77
CA ILE A 149 -1.91 -2.08 -1.45
C ILE A 149 -0.89 -1.51 -2.43
N SER A 150 -1.28 -0.48 -3.17
CA SER A 150 -0.38 0.18 -4.12
C SER A 150 -0.18 1.65 -3.80
N HIS A 151 0.95 2.18 -4.26
CA HIS A 151 1.15 3.61 -4.30
C HIS A 151 0.38 4.21 -5.48
N HIS A 152 0.61 3.75 -6.69
CA HIS A 152 -0.12 4.24 -7.86
C HIS A 152 -1.51 3.58 -7.99
N PRO A 153 -2.54 4.35 -8.36
CA PRO A 153 -3.89 3.83 -8.52
C PRO A 153 -4.00 2.91 -9.75
N VAL A 154 -4.55 1.72 -9.56
CA VAL A 154 -4.83 0.77 -10.64
C VAL A 154 -5.89 1.30 -11.62
N ILE A 155 -6.68 2.27 -11.19
CA ILE A 155 -7.63 3.05 -11.97
C ILE A 155 -7.34 4.52 -11.64
N PHE A 156 -6.65 5.25 -12.52
CA PHE A 156 -6.38 6.68 -12.35
C PHE A 156 -7.51 7.52 -12.93
N ASP A 157 -7.77 7.34 -14.22
CA ASP A 157 -8.88 7.99 -14.93
C ASP A 157 -10.12 7.08 -15.00
N PRO A 158 -11.33 7.65 -15.17
CA PRO A 158 -12.55 6.86 -15.37
C PRO A 158 -12.42 5.94 -16.60
N LEU A 159 -12.65 4.65 -16.39
CA LEU A 159 -12.55 3.64 -17.44
C LEU A 159 -13.77 3.68 -18.36
N ARG A 160 -13.54 3.76 -19.69
CA ARG A 160 -14.59 3.59 -20.70
C ARG A 160 -14.76 2.14 -21.16
N THR A 161 -13.71 1.35 -21.02
CA THR A 161 -13.67 -0.09 -21.33
C THR A 161 -12.81 -0.80 -20.29
N LEU A 162 -13.12 -2.05 -20.00
CA LEU A 162 -12.39 -2.88 -19.04
C LEU A 162 -12.02 -4.23 -19.69
N PRO A 163 -10.94 -4.29 -20.48
CA PRO A 163 -10.50 -5.53 -21.13
C PRO A 163 -9.94 -6.52 -20.12
N GLU A 164 -9.98 -7.82 -20.45
CA GLU A 164 -9.50 -8.91 -19.57
C GLU A 164 -8.04 -8.77 -19.12
N ALA A 165 -7.19 -8.16 -19.96
CA ALA A 165 -5.79 -7.91 -19.63
C ALA A 165 -5.58 -6.73 -18.66
N HIS A 166 -6.62 -5.93 -18.40
CA HIS A 166 -6.50 -4.80 -17.48
C HIS A 166 -6.36 -5.31 -16.03
N PRO A 167 -5.39 -4.80 -15.23
CA PRO A 167 -5.18 -5.28 -13.87
C PRO A 167 -6.43 -5.26 -12.99
N ALA A 168 -7.26 -4.21 -13.08
CA ALA A 168 -8.49 -4.12 -12.33
C ALA A 168 -9.50 -5.23 -12.69
N TYR A 169 -9.60 -5.64 -13.99
CA TYR A 169 -10.40 -6.79 -14.38
C TYR A 169 -9.85 -8.08 -13.79
N MET A 170 -8.53 -8.30 -13.91
CA MET A 170 -7.87 -9.48 -13.35
C MET A 170 -8.08 -9.57 -11.84
N MET A 171 -7.98 -8.46 -11.12
CA MET A 171 -8.23 -8.39 -9.68
C MET A 171 -9.68 -8.79 -9.35
N ALA A 172 -10.66 -8.21 -10.05
CA ALA A 172 -12.07 -8.54 -9.85
C ALA A 172 -12.35 -10.03 -10.15
N HIS A 173 -11.76 -10.57 -11.23
CA HIS A 173 -11.86 -11.99 -11.59
C HIS A 173 -11.31 -12.91 -10.49
N HIS A 174 -10.17 -12.58 -9.92
CA HIS A 174 -9.52 -13.33 -8.84
C HIS A 174 -10.02 -12.94 -7.43
N ARG A 175 -10.99 -12.04 -7.31
CA ARG A 175 -11.54 -11.54 -6.04
C ARG A 175 -10.49 -10.90 -5.13
N LEU A 176 -9.54 -10.21 -5.74
CA LEU A 176 -8.57 -9.38 -5.02
C LEU A 176 -9.18 -8.01 -4.74
N THR A 177 -8.84 -7.46 -3.59
CA THR A 177 -9.14 -6.07 -3.23
C THR A 177 -7.92 -5.19 -3.53
N ALA A 178 -8.14 -3.95 -3.98
CA ALA A 178 -7.11 -2.94 -4.17
C ALA A 178 -7.38 -1.72 -3.29
N ILE A 179 -6.38 -1.33 -2.50
CA ILE A 179 -6.33 -0.05 -1.80
C ILE A 179 -5.12 0.71 -2.36
N CYS A 180 -5.35 1.96 -2.76
CA CYS A 180 -4.31 2.85 -3.24
C CYS A 180 -4.08 3.97 -2.23
N ALA A 181 -2.81 4.22 -1.87
CA ALA A 181 -2.37 5.39 -1.10
C ALA A 181 -1.31 6.11 -1.94
N HIS A 182 -1.72 7.18 -2.62
CA HIS A 182 -0.93 7.90 -3.62
C HIS A 182 -0.49 9.28 -3.09
N THR A 183 -0.99 10.37 -3.61
CA THR A 183 -0.54 11.71 -3.19
C THR A 183 -0.81 12.02 -1.71
N ASN A 184 -1.83 11.41 -1.11
CA ASN A 184 -2.02 11.44 0.34
C ASN A 184 -0.84 10.81 1.11
N LEU A 185 -0.25 9.75 0.58
CA LEU A 185 0.93 9.09 1.17
C LEU A 185 2.22 9.88 0.91
N ASP A 186 2.33 10.58 -0.23
CA ASP A 186 3.47 11.46 -0.51
C ASP A 186 3.66 12.50 0.58
N MET A 187 2.55 13.12 0.98
CA MET A 187 2.49 14.25 1.91
C MET A 187 2.38 13.82 3.39
N ALA A 188 2.11 12.55 3.66
CA ALA A 188 1.93 12.07 5.03
C ALA A 188 3.25 12.01 5.81
N PRO A 189 3.23 12.24 7.13
CA PRO A 189 4.36 11.91 8.01
C PRO A 189 4.71 10.41 7.92
N GLY A 190 5.96 10.09 7.63
CA GLY A 190 6.39 8.71 7.36
C GLY A 190 5.98 8.17 5.99
N GLY A 191 5.47 9.03 5.11
CA GLY A 191 5.17 8.72 3.71
C GLY A 191 6.39 8.88 2.79
N VAL A 192 6.13 8.98 1.48
CA VAL A 192 7.17 8.93 0.44
C VAL A 192 8.26 9.98 0.66
N ASN A 193 7.90 11.24 0.85
CA ASN A 193 8.90 12.31 1.02
C ASN A 193 9.73 12.15 2.30
N THR A 194 9.14 11.65 3.39
CA THR A 194 9.88 11.33 4.61
C THR A 194 10.87 10.18 4.38
N CYS A 195 10.39 9.09 3.78
CA CYS A 195 11.24 7.92 3.46
C CYS A 195 12.37 8.28 2.49
N LEU A 196 12.11 9.17 1.52
CA LEU A 196 13.13 9.67 0.59
C LEU A 196 14.20 10.51 1.32
N ALA A 197 13.78 11.38 2.26
CA ALA A 197 14.70 12.14 3.09
C ALA A 197 15.59 11.24 3.95
N GLU A 198 15.00 10.21 4.56
CA GLU A 198 15.71 9.19 5.35
C GLU A 198 16.69 8.38 4.48
N ALA A 199 16.25 7.95 3.29
CA ALA A 199 17.11 7.23 2.34
C ALA A 199 18.32 8.06 1.92
N LEU A 200 18.16 9.38 1.77
CA LEU A 200 19.25 10.31 1.48
C LEU A 200 20.03 10.78 2.73
N GLY A 201 19.65 10.32 3.93
CA GLY A 201 20.33 10.69 5.18
C GLY A 201 20.24 12.16 5.53
N LEU A 202 19.17 12.84 5.09
CA LEU A 202 18.96 14.26 5.38
C LEU A 202 18.57 14.47 6.84
N GLN A 203 19.07 15.54 7.42
CA GLN A 203 18.80 15.97 8.79
C GLN A 203 17.99 17.26 8.82
N ASN A 204 17.32 17.53 9.96
CA ASN A 204 16.58 18.77 10.20
C ASN A 204 15.53 19.07 9.11
N CYS A 205 14.83 18.02 8.66
CA CYS A 205 13.86 18.13 7.60
C CYS A 205 12.65 18.99 8.01
N ARG A 206 12.25 19.89 7.11
CA ARG A 206 11.08 20.74 7.24
C ARG A 206 10.41 20.93 5.87
N PRO A 207 9.10 21.23 5.81
CA PRO A 207 8.45 21.57 4.55
C PRO A 207 9.07 22.79 3.86
N PHE A 208 9.12 22.78 2.52
CA PHE A 208 9.48 23.96 1.71
C PHE A 208 8.42 24.32 0.67
N ALA A 209 7.60 23.36 0.28
CA ALA A 209 6.49 23.53 -0.63
C ALA A 209 5.22 22.93 -0.01
N TRP A 210 4.07 23.50 -0.39
CA TRP A 210 2.79 23.18 0.21
C TRP A 210 1.72 23.00 -0.85
N TYR A 211 0.94 21.94 -0.71
CA TYR A 211 -0.33 21.75 -1.40
C TYR A 211 -1.45 22.00 -0.38
N HIS A 212 -2.18 23.11 -0.53
CA HIS A 212 -3.01 23.66 0.56
C HIS A 212 -2.19 23.77 1.87
N ASP A 213 -2.60 23.09 2.93
CA ASP A 213 -1.91 23.09 4.23
C ASP A 213 -1.01 21.86 4.43
N LEU A 214 -0.74 21.07 3.38
CA LEU A 214 0.02 19.82 3.44
C LEU A 214 1.42 19.97 2.83
N PRO A 215 2.45 19.33 3.41
CA PRO A 215 3.83 19.42 2.93
C PRO A 215 4.02 18.65 1.62
N GLU A 216 4.06 19.32 0.48
CA GLU A 216 4.30 18.73 -0.84
C GLU A 216 5.77 18.38 -1.06
N GLY A 217 6.70 19.06 -0.39
CA GLY A 217 8.13 18.78 -0.47
C GLY A 217 8.86 19.10 0.82
N LEU A 218 10.00 18.43 1.04
CA LEU A 218 10.84 18.60 2.23
C LEU A 218 12.19 19.23 1.89
N LEU A 219 12.71 20.06 2.80
CA LEU A 219 14.03 20.65 2.79
C LEU A 219 14.80 20.14 4.01
N GLY A 220 15.98 19.59 3.80
CA GLY A 220 16.85 19.12 4.88
C GLY A 220 18.32 19.44 4.63
N THR A 221 19.21 18.98 5.50
CA THR A 221 20.65 19.21 5.39
C THR A 221 21.41 17.89 5.31
N LEU A 222 22.44 17.85 4.47
CA LEU A 222 23.42 16.77 4.49
C LEU A 222 24.30 16.85 5.75
N PRO A 223 24.72 15.72 6.32
CA PRO A 223 25.68 15.72 7.43
C PRO A 223 27.01 16.38 7.06
N THR A 224 27.40 16.26 5.80
CA THR A 224 28.65 16.83 5.25
C THR A 224 28.36 17.43 3.88
N PRO A 225 28.77 18.69 3.63
CA PRO A 225 28.66 19.32 2.32
C PRO A 225 29.45 18.55 1.24
N GLN A 226 28.92 18.52 0.01
CA GLN A 226 29.53 17.81 -1.13
C GLN A 226 29.56 18.71 -2.37
N SER A 227 30.43 18.39 -3.35
CA SER A 227 30.32 18.99 -4.67
C SER A 227 29.05 18.50 -5.37
N ALA A 228 28.53 19.25 -6.34
CA ALA A 228 27.33 18.89 -7.09
C ALA A 228 27.44 17.50 -7.75
N GLU A 229 28.58 17.17 -8.37
CA GLU A 229 28.82 15.86 -8.96
C GLU A 229 28.87 14.74 -7.90
N ALA A 230 29.56 14.95 -6.78
CA ALA A 230 29.61 13.97 -5.70
C ALA A 230 28.20 13.71 -5.14
N PHE A 231 27.39 14.75 -4.99
CA PHE A 231 26.01 14.63 -4.55
C PHE A 231 25.14 13.87 -5.55
N ALA A 232 25.26 14.14 -6.85
CA ALA A 232 24.50 13.40 -7.88
C ALA A 232 24.86 11.90 -7.86
N ARG A 233 26.14 11.56 -7.72
CA ARG A 233 26.60 10.17 -7.53
C ARG A 233 26.05 9.55 -6.24
N TYR A 234 26.08 10.31 -5.14
CA TYR A 234 25.51 9.88 -3.85
C TYR A 234 24.02 9.54 -3.97
N VAL A 235 23.22 10.40 -4.61
CA VAL A 235 21.78 10.14 -4.85
C VAL A 235 21.58 8.87 -5.66
N ARG A 236 22.34 8.69 -6.77
CA ARG A 236 22.32 7.47 -7.57
C ARG A 236 22.58 6.22 -6.72
N ASP A 237 23.65 6.25 -5.93
CA ASP A 237 24.10 5.09 -5.16
C ASP A 237 23.13 4.74 -4.03
N ARG A 238 22.44 5.76 -3.46
CA ARG A 238 21.44 5.59 -2.39
C ARG A 238 20.09 5.07 -2.92
N LEU A 239 19.66 5.54 -4.08
CA LEU A 239 18.35 5.21 -4.63
C LEU A 239 18.38 4.04 -5.63
N GLY A 240 19.56 3.75 -6.20
CA GLY A 240 19.75 2.60 -7.08
C GLY A 240 19.09 2.76 -8.44
N GLY A 241 19.56 3.67 -9.25
CA GLY A 241 19.07 3.91 -10.62
C GLY A 241 20.00 4.85 -11.39
N GLY A 242 19.62 5.20 -12.62
CA GLY A 242 20.28 6.27 -13.35
C GLY A 242 19.82 7.63 -12.84
N VAL A 243 20.71 8.63 -12.86
CA VAL A 243 20.35 10.01 -12.55
C VAL A 243 20.65 10.93 -13.71
N GLN A 244 19.73 11.87 -13.99
CA GLN A 244 19.96 13.02 -14.85
C GLN A 244 20.14 14.23 -13.94
N TRP A 245 21.19 15.04 -14.15
CA TRP A 245 21.43 16.16 -13.27
C TRP A 245 22.05 17.35 -13.96
N VAL A 246 21.93 18.53 -13.34
CA VAL A 246 22.63 19.76 -13.72
C VAL A 246 23.43 20.30 -12.55
N ASP A 247 24.60 20.88 -12.84
CA ASP A 247 25.45 21.52 -11.85
C ASP A 247 24.98 22.95 -11.57
N GLY A 248 24.62 23.25 -10.33
CA GLY A 248 24.30 24.60 -9.85
C GLY A 248 25.52 25.47 -9.57
N GLY A 249 26.74 24.93 -9.70
CA GLY A 249 27.97 25.66 -9.44
C GLY A 249 28.24 25.94 -7.96
N ARG A 250 27.58 25.23 -7.03
CA ARG A 250 27.70 25.43 -5.58
C ARG A 250 28.01 24.13 -4.87
N THR A 251 28.60 24.23 -3.67
CA THR A 251 28.64 23.13 -2.73
C THR A 251 27.23 22.83 -2.22
N VAL A 252 26.83 21.56 -2.23
CA VAL A 252 25.52 21.10 -1.79
C VAL A 252 25.58 20.75 -0.31
N HIS A 253 24.77 21.43 0.48
CA HIS A 253 24.54 21.15 1.90
C HIS A 253 23.05 21.11 2.20
N THR A 254 22.28 22.09 1.71
CA THR A 254 20.84 22.18 1.89
C THR A 254 20.13 21.57 0.67
N VAL A 255 19.33 20.53 0.93
CA VAL A 255 18.70 19.73 -0.13
C VAL A 255 17.19 19.80 0.01
N ALA A 256 16.53 20.25 -1.04
CA ALA A 256 15.10 20.09 -1.24
C ALA A 256 14.81 18.72 -1.89
N LEU A 257 13.67 18.11 -1.60
CA LEU A 257 13.23 16.89 -2.26
C LEU A 257 11.70 16.82 -2.41
N CYS A 258 11.27 16.12 -3.46
CA CYS A 258 9.91 15.66 -3.68
C CYS A 258 9.96 14.39 -4.54
N GLY A 259 9.35 13.29 -4.10
CA GLY A 259 9.25 12.05 -4.87
C GLY A 259 8.47 12.23 -6.16
N GLY A 260 8.57 11.25 -7.07
CA GLY A 260 7.79 11.22 -8.30
C GLY A 260 8.03 12.40 -9.24
N ALA A 261 6.97 13.00 -9.78
CA ALA A 261 7.01 14.06 -10.78
C ALA A 261 7.06 15.48 -10.17
N GLY A 262 7.92 15.69 -9.17
CA GLY A 262 8.03 16.96 -8.42
C GLY A 262 8.75 18.12 -9.13
N GLY A 263 9.09 18.00 -10.43
CA GLY A 263 9.85 19.02 -11.16
C GLY A 263 9.24 20.44 -11.18
N ASN A 264 7.93 20.56 -10.96
CA ASN A 264 7.22 21.82 -10.82
C ASN A 264 7.61 22.63 -9.57
N LEU A 265 8.24 21.97 -8.57
CA LEU A 265 8.68 22.61 -7.33
C LEU A 265 10.08 23.26 -7.42
N THR A 266 10.74 23.21 -8.59
CA THR A 266 12.08 23.76 -8.79
C THR A 266 12.20 25.22 -8.32
N THR A 267 11.24 26.06 -8.67
CA THR A 267 11.22 27.49 -8.28
C THR A 267 11.09 27.65 -6.74
N GLN A 268 10.20 26.87 -6.12
CA GLN A 268 10.02 26.88 -4.66
C GLN A 268 11.28 26.39 -3.93
N ALA A 269 11.99 25.38 -4.47
CA ALA A 269 13.25 24.92 -3.93
C ALA A 269 14.34 26.02 -3.92
N VAL A 270 14.44 26.77 -5.01
CA VAL A 270 15.32 27.96 -5.09
C VAL A 270 14.95 29.01 -4.05
N GLN A 271 13.66 29.34 -3.94
CA GLN A 271 13.15 30.34 -2.98
C GLN A 271 13.35 29.92 -1.52
N ALA A 272 13.31 28.62 -1.25
CA ALA A 272 13.58 28.04 0.06
C ALA A 272 15.08 28.03 0.44
N GLY A 273 15.96 28.42 -0.49
CA GLY A 273 17.42 28.49 -0.29
C GLY A 273 18.10 27.12 -0.39
N ALA A 274 17.54 26.20 -1.16
CA ALA A 274 18.19 24.92 -1.42
C ALA A 274 19.46 25.10 -2.30
N ASP A 275 20.49 24.33 -2.01
CA ASP A 275 21.67 24.18 -2.88
C ASP A 275 21.41 23.11 -3.95
N ALA A 276 20.59 22.12 -3.61
CA ALA A 276 20.16 21.06 -4.53
C ALA A 276 18.68 20.72 -4.36
N PHE A 277 18.10 20.20 -5.45
CA PHE A 277 16.74 19.63 -5.46
C PHE A 277 16.77 18.22 -6.05
N VAL A 278 16.20 17.25 -5.35
CA VAL A 278 16.06 15.85 -5.78
C VAL A 278 14.60 15.56 -6.05
N THR A 279 14.31 15.03 -7.24
CA THR A 279 12.96 14.58 -7.63
C THR A 279 13.06 13.39 -8.59
N GLY A 280 11.93 12.75 -8.91
CA GLY A 280 11.92 11.65 -9.87
C GLY A 280 12.02 12.10 -11.30
N GLU A 281 11.17 13.05 -11.69
CA GLU A 281 11.02 13.48 -13.10
C GLU A 281 11.08 14.99 -13.27
N VAL A 282 11.75 15.40 -14.34
CA VAL A 282 11.87 16.83 -14.72
C VAL A 282 11.75 17.02 -16.23
N ARG A 283 11.23 18.17 -16.63
CA ARG A 283 11.21 18.62 -18.03
C ARG A 283 12.47 19.40 -18.36
N HIS A 284 12.84 19.45 -19.64
CA HIS A 284 14.05 20.13 -20.10
C HIS A 284 14.16 21.61 -19.64
N HIS A 285 13.06 22.37 -19.70
CA HIS A 285 13.07 23.75 -19.24
C HIS A 285 13.38 23.90 -17.75
N GLN A 286 12.94 22.92 -16.90
CA GLN A 286 13.23 22.93 -15.45
C GLN A 286 14.72 22.71 -15.18
N LEU A 287 15.41 21.91 -16.00
CA LEU A 287 16.87 21.78 -15.92
C LEU A 287 17.58 23.13 -16.22
N LEU A 288 17.12 23.84 -17.26
CA LEU A 288 17.65 25.16 -17.61
C LEU A 288 17.38 26.20 -16.52
N GLU A 289 16.17 26.20 -15.95
CA GLU A 289 15.79 27.08 -14.84
C GLU A 289 16.64 26.85 -13.61
N ALA A 290 16.82 25.58 -13.22
CA ALA A 290 17.67 25.20 -12.10
C ALA A 290 19.12 25.66 -12.30
N GLN A 291 19.69 25.40 -13.48
CA GLN A 291 21.04 25.83 -13.82
C GLN A 291 21.21 27.35 -13.76
N ALA A 292 20.26 28.07 -14.34
CA ALA A 292 20.29 29.54 -14.34
C ALA A 292 20.14 30.12 -12.91
N ALA A 293 19.42 29.47 -12.04
CA ALA A 293 19.25 29.85 -10.64
C ALA A 293 20.43 29.40 -9.73
N GLY A 294 21.39 28.63 -10.25
CA GLY A 294 22.50 28.08 -9.47
C GLY A 294 22.05 26.98 -8.52
N LEU A 295 20.99 26.23 -8.86
CA LEU A 295 20.47 25.07 -8.13
C LEU A 295 20.98 23.77 -8.78
N THR A 296 21.61 22.91 -8.02
CA THR A 296 21.89 21.53 -8.48
C THR A 296 20.59 20.75 -8.51
N LEU A 297 20.12 20.32 -9.70
CA LEU A 297 18.89 19.54 -9.84
C LEU A 297 19.25 18.11 -10.21
N VAL A 298 18.71 17.14 -9.46
CA VAL A 298 18.92 15.70 -9.67
C VAL A 298 17.59 15.02 -9.90
N ALA A 299 17.34 14.55 -11.12
CA ALA A 299 16.24 13.68 -11.46
C ALA A 299 16.66 12.23 -11.33
N ALA A 300 16.17 11.55 -10.30
CA ALA A 300 16.62 10.23 -9.89
C ALA A 300 15.68 9.08 -10.30
N GLY A 301 14.69 9.36 -11.15
CA GLY A 301 13.69 8.42 -11.60
C GLY A 301 12.47 8.33 -10.68
N HIS A 302 11.29 8.25 -11.28
CA HIS A 302 10.01 8.17 -10.58
C HIS A 302 9.99 6.97 -9.64
N TYR A 303 10.19 5.78 -10.18
CA TYR A 303 10.25 4.54 -9.43
C TYR A 303 11.24 4.57 -8.26
N CYS A 304 12.46 5.08 -8.50
CA CYS A 304 13.52 5.07 -7.50
C CYS A 304 13.25 6.02 -6.32
N THR A 305 12.57 7.14 -6.57
CA THR A 305 12.24 8.12 -5.52
C THR A 305 11.04 7.74 -4.68
N GLU A 306 10.17 6.86 -5.18
CA GLU A 306 8.94 6.46 -4.48
C GLU A 306 8.99 5.07 -3.87
N ARG A 307 9.73 4.11 -4.48
CA ARG A 307 9.82 2.75 -3.93
C ARG A 307 10.36 2.69 -2.51
N VAL A 308 11.02 3.73 -2.07
CA VAL A 308 11.57 3.87 -0.71
C VAL A 308 10.51 3.75 0.38
N VAL A 309 9.23 4.00 0.06
CA VAL A 309 8.11 3.90 1.00
C VAL A 309 7.61 2.47 1.21
N LEU A 310 7.86 1.55 0.27
CA LEU A 310 7.22 0.24 0.27
C LEU A 310 7.56 -0.60 1.50
N GLU A 311 8.83 -0.68 1.86
CA GLU A 311 9.25 -1.46 3.04
C GLU A 311 8.84 -0.79 4.37
N PRO A 312 8.99 0.54 4.58
CA PRO A 312 8.42 1.22 5.74
C PRO A 312 6.89 1.05 5.87
N LEU A 313 6.13 1.14 4.77
CA LEU A 313 4.70 0.89 4.77
C LEU A 313 4.37 -0.55 5.17
N ARG A 314 5.12 -1.54 4.61
CA ARG A 314 4.98 -2.95 4.97
C ARG A 314 5.19 -3.17 6.47
N GLN A 315 6.26 -2.62 7.02
CA GLN A 315 6.60 -2.75 8.44
C GLN A 315 5.51 -2.13 9.33
N ARG A 316 5.09 -0.91 9.03
CA ARG A 316 4.03 -0.21 9.77
C ARG A 316 2.73 -1.02 9.82
N LEU A 317 2.30 -1.55 8.68
CA LEU A 317 1.07 -2.33 8.61
C LEU A 317 1.22 -3.71 9.28
N ALA A 318 2.39 -4.34 9.19
CA ALA A 318 2.67 -5.60 9.88
C ALA A 318 2.67 -5.44 11.41
N GLU A 319 3.14 -4.31 11.92
CA GLU A 319 3.07 -3.97 13.35
C GLU A 319 1.61 -3.75 13.81
N ALA A 320 0.81 -3.06 12.98
CA ALA A 320 -0.60 -2.81 13.28
C ALA A 320 -1.47 -4.09 13.20
N PHE A 321 -1.12 -5.02 12.32
CA PHE A 321 -1.89 -6.24 12.06
C PHE A 321 -1.00 -7.50 12.12
N PRO A 322 -0.55 -7.91 13.30
CA PRO A 322 0.40 -9.05 13.44
C PRO A 322 -0.18 -10.41 13.00
N ALA A 323 -1.49 -10.50 12.81
CA ALA A 323 -2.16 -11.70 12.29
C ALA A 323 -2.19 -11.79 10.76
N VAL A 324 -1.72 -10.76 10.06
CA VAL A 324 -1.71 -10.66 8.60
C VAL A 324 -0.27 -10.72 8.08
N GLU A 325 -0.04 -11.51 7.05
CA GLU A 325 1.25 -11.57 6.36
C GLU A 325 1.33 -10.45 5.33
N PHE A 326 2.26 -9.50 5.51
CA PHE A 326 2.53 -8.43 4.57
C PHE A 326 3.83 -8.70 3.81
N MET A 327 3.77 -8.61 2.48
CA MET A 327 4.90 -8.85 1.59
C MET A 327 4.99 -7.77 0.51
N CYS A 328 6.19 -7.35 0.13
CA CYS A 328 6.40 -6.54 -1.05
C CYS A 328 6.39 -7.40 -2.32
N ALA A 329 5.87 -6.86 -3.42
CA ALA A 329 5.91 -7.52 -4.72
C ALA A 329 7.36 -7.59 -5.23
N GLU A 330 7.75 -8.74 -5.76
CA GLU A 330 9.08 -9.00 -6.32
C GLU A 330 9.13 -8.78 -7.84
N THR A 331 7.96 -8.81 -8.49
CA THR A 331 7.82 -8.64 -9.94
C THR A 331 7.74 -7.17 -10.39
N VAL A 332 7.76 -6.22 -9.44
CA VAL A 332 7.83 -4.79 -9.73
C VAL A 332 9.27 -4.38 -9.91
N SER A 333 9.58 -3.79 -11.04
CA SER A 333 10.87 -3.17 -11.34
C SER A 333 10.64 -1.87 -12.10
N ASP A 334 11.63 -0.99 -12.07
CA ASP A 334 11.62 0.18 -12.94
C ASP A 334 11.48 -0.28 -14.41
N PRO A 335 10.44 0.15 -15.13
CA PRO A 335 10.31 -0.16 -16.55
C PRO A 335 11.36 0.57 -17.41
N ALA A 336 11.97 1.63 -16.89
CA ALA A 336 13.00 2.39 -17.57
C ALA A 336 14.37 1.70 -17.45
N HIS A 337 15.03 1.52 -18.58
CA HIS A 337 16.40 1.03 -18.64
C HIS A 337 17.34 2.17 -19.04
N THR A 338 18.37 2.43 -18.26
CA THR A 338 19.40 3.42 -18.56
C THR A 338 20.64 2.72 -19.11
N ILE A 339 21.12 3.14 -20.28
CA ILE A 339 22.41 2.73 -20.81
C ILE A 339 23.45 3.75 -20.28
N ALA A 340 24.45 3.27 -19.53
CA ALA A 340 25.55 4.07 -19.01
C ALA A 340 26.64 4.30 -20.06
#